data_7810a6b0632a93c4b49d6caaf1348f01
#
_entry.id   7810a6b0632a93c4b49d6caaf1348f01
#
_cell.length_a   1.000
_cell.length_b   1.000
_cell.length_c   1.000
_cell.angle_alpha   90.00
_cell.angle_beta   90.00
_cell.angle_gamma   90.00
#
_symmetry.space_group_name_H-M   'P 1'
#
loop_
_entity.id
_entity.type
_entity.pdbx_description
1 polymer ?
#
loop_
_entity_poly.entity_id
_entity_poly.type
_entity_poly.pdbx_seq_one_letter_code
_entity_poly.pdbx_strand_id
1 'polypeptide(L)'
;MDHPTLAYYNSHAPELAARYEQVSSIAAMHFDTTFAKAGKILDIGCGSGRDLALLANRGFQVYGVDPSAVFIQVAQKTHPELKGRLSVGGLPELGIPFGGQFDGVLCYGVFMHLNQEALEKSVQSLRACLKSQGRLIFAIPTQKPGIDAQHRDEEGRFFQLHRTQDLQSLFVLNGFELLEQWTNQDKIDDSGIEWLAQSYELKSSLAD
;
A
#
# COMPACT_ATOMS: atom_id res chain seq x y z
N MET A 1 -9.15 -8.22 1.88
CA MET A 1 -10.05 -7.43 0.98
C MET A 1 -11.33 -8.22 0.77
N ASP A 2 -12.49 -7.57 0.74
CA ASP A 2 -13.77 -8.25 0.54
C ASP A 2 -13.98 -8.66 -0.92
N HIS A 3 -14.88 -9.62 -1.14
CA HIS A 3 -15.07 -10.23 -2.45
C HIS A 3 -15.55 -9.25 -3.56
N PRO A 4 -16.56 -8.35 -3.33
CA PRO A 4 -16.97 -7.38 -4.34
C PRO A 4 -15.84 -6.43 -4.77
N THR A 5 -15.06 -5.91 -3.82
CA THR A 5 -13.91 -5.03 -4.10
C THR A 5 -12.86 -5.76 -4.94
N LEU A 6 -12.53 -7.01 -4.58
CA LEU A 6 -11.57 -7.81 -5.36
C LEU A 6 -12.10 -8.13 -6.76
N ALA A 7 -13.41 -8.45 -6.89
CA ALA A 7 -14.02 -8.71 -8.19
C ALA A 7 -13.95 -7.49 -9.12
N TYR A 8 -14.20 -6.28 -8.60
CA TYR A 8 -14.03 -5.04 -9.35
C TYR A 8 -12.60 -4.89 -9.87
N TYR A 9 -11.60 -5.01 -8.99
CA TYR A 9 -10.20 -4.88 -9.38
C TYR A 9 -9.76 -5.96 -10.37
N ASN A 10 -10.24 -7.19 -10.23
CA ASN A 10 -9.96 -8.25 -11.22
C ASN A 10 -10.53 -7.94 -12.60
N SER A 11 -11.75 -7.42 -12.68
CA SER A 11 -12.41 -7.14 -13.95
C SER A 11 -11.86 -5.90 -14.66
N HIS A 12 -11.34 -4.92 -13.92
CA HIS A 12 -10.84 -3.66 -14.46
C HIS A 12 -9.30 -3.52 -14.43
N ALA A 13 -8.57 -4.57 -14.01
CA ALA A 13 -7.12 -4.48 -13.83
C ALA A 13 -6.35 -3.97 -15.06
N PRO A 14 -6.63 -4.40 -16.32
CA PRO A 14 -5.90 -3.91 -17.49
C PRO A 14 -6.12 -2.41 -17.73
N GLU A 15 -7.37 -1.93 -17.57
CA GLU A 15 -7.73 -0.53 -17.77
C GLU A 15 -7.13 0.36 -16.67
N LEU A 16 -7.30 -0.06 -15.41
CA LEU A 16 -6.74 0.66 -14.26
C LEU A 16 -5.22 0.70 -14.31
N ALA A 17 -4.56 -0.40 -14.69
CA ALA A 17 -3.11 -0.43 -14.86
C ALA A 17 -2.64 0.58 -15.90
N ALA A 18 -3.27 0.60 -17.09
CA ALA A 18 -2.93 1.56 -18.14
C ALA A 18 -3.08 3.01 -17.65
N ARG A 19 -4.09 3.28 -16.83
CA ARG A 19 -4.33 4.59 -16.23
C ARG A 19 -3.27 4.93 -15.18
N TYR A 20 -2.92 3.99 -14.29
CA TYR A 20 -1.90 4.19 -13.25
C TYR A 20 -0.52 4.49 -13.85
N GLU A 21 -0.16 3.87 -14.97
CA GLU A 21 1.10 4.12 -15.66
C GLU A 21 1.22 5.53 -16.27
N GLN A 22 0.08 6.20 -16.52
CA GLN A 22 0.07 7.55 -17.11
C GLN A 22 0.26 8.66 -16.06
N VAL A 23 0.18 8.36 -14.78
CA VAL A 23 0.27 9.37 -13.72
C VAL A 23 1.51 9.18 -12.87
N SER A 24 2.10 10.30 -12.44
CA SER A 24 3.24 10.25 -11.55
C SER A 24 2.84 9.75 -10.16
N SER A 25 3.66 8.86 -9.59
CA SER A 25 3.48 8.42 -8.21
C SER A 25 3.69 9.57 -7.24
N ILE A 26 2.70 9.80 -6.39
CA ILE A 26 2.79 10.81 -5.34
C ILE A 26 3.78 10.37 -4.25
N ALA A 27 3.87 9.06 -3.98
CA ALA A 27 4.81 8.52 -3.00
C ALA A 27 6.28 8.62 -3.44
N ALA A 28 6.54 8.71 -4.76
CA ALA A 28 7.89 8.62 -5.31
C ALA A 28 8.85 9.72 -4.83
N MET A 29 8.34 10.90 -4.47
CA MET A 29 9.17 11.99 -3.94
C MET A 29 9.71 11.70 -2.52
N HIS A 30 9.11 10.76 -1.80
CA HIS A 30 9.48 10.39 -0.43
C HIS A 30 10.29 9.10 -0.34
N PHE A 31 10.49 8.36 -1.46
CA PHE A 31 11.20 7.07 -1.42
C PHE A 31 12.63 7.22 -0.90
N ASP A 32 13.40 8.17 -1.44
CA ASP A 32 14.82 8.34 -1.12
C ASP A 32 15.07 8.95 0.27
N THR A 33 14.09 9.66 0.82
CA THR A 33 14.15 10.24 2.18
C THR A 33 13.64 9.26 3.24
N THR A 34 12.69 8.39 2.87
CA THR A 34 12.11 7.45 3.83
C THR A 34 12.85 6.12 3.85
N PHE A 35 13.17 5.53 2.70
CA PHE A 35 13.76 4.20 2.65
C PHE A 35 15.30 4.23 2.65
N ALA A 36 15.91 3.27 3.35
CA ALA A 36 17.35 3.10 3.33
C ALA A 36 17.84 2.75 1.91
N LYS A 37 18.96 3.35 1.47
CA LYS A 37 19.53 3.10 0.13
C LYS A 37 19.75 1.61 -0.11
N ALA A 38 19.39 1.14 -1.30
CA ALA A 38 19.46 -0.27 -1.71
C ALA A 38 18.67 -1.23 -0.80
N GLY A 39 17.75 -0.72 0.02
CA GLY A 39 16.93 -1.51 0.93
C GLY A 39 16.01 -2.48 0.19
N LYS A 40 15.60 -3.55 0.90
CA LYS A 40 14.59 -4.51 0.45
C LYS A 40 13.21 -3.97 0.75
N ILE A 41 12.44 -3.65 -0.29
CA ILE A 41 11.13 -2.99 -0.19
C ILE A 41 10.02 -3.94 -0.65
N LEU A 42 8.93 -3.97 0.12
CA LEU A 42 7.68 -4.64 -0.25
C LEU A 42 6.62 -3.60 -0.57
N ASP A 43 5.99 -3.71 -1.73
CA ASP A 43 4.79 -2.96 -2.08
C ASP A 43 3.55 -3.85 -1.91
N ILE A 44 2.64 -3.44 -1.04
CA ILE A 44 1.39 -4.17 -0.74
C ILE A 44 0.24 -3.47 -1.46
N GLY A 45 -0.46 -4.22 -2.31
CA GLY A 45 -1.41 -3.67 -3.28
C GLY A 45 -0.67 -3.02 -4.44
N CYS A 46 0.34 -3.72 -4.98
CA CYS A 46 1.26 -3.16 -5.97
C CYS A 46 0.62 -2.84 -7.33
N GLY A 47 -0.60 -3.29 -7.60
CA GLY A 47 -1.37 -2.98 -8.79
C GLY A 47 -0.59 -3.23 -10.09
N SER A 48 -0.39 -2.19 -10.91
CA SER A 48 0.36 -2.25 -12.17
C SER A 48 1.87 -2.50 -12.03
N GLY A 49 2.42 -2.35 -10.81
CA GLY A 49 3.87 -2.44 -10.57
C GLY A 49 4.64 -1.13 -10.81
N ARG A 50 3.95 -0.03 -11.14
CA ARG A 50 4.55 1.29 -11.42
C ARG A 50 5.53 1.75 -10.34
N ASP A 51 5.11 1.71 -9.08
CA ASP A 51 5.94 2.20 -7.96
C ASP A 51 7.11 1.27 -7.68
N LEU A 52 6.94 -0.04 -7.89
CA LEU A 52 8.04 -1.02 -7.84
C LEU A 52 9.07 -0.78 -8.93
N ALA A 53 8.64 -0.51 -10.16
CA ALA A 53 9.56 -0.18 -11.26
C ALA A 53 10.35 1.10 -10.97
N LEU A 54 9.70 2.12 -10.42
CA LEU A 54 10.36 3.36 -9.98
C LEU A 54 11.39 3.10 -8.87
N LEU A 55 11.06 2.30 -7.87
CA LEU A 55 11.97 1.91 -6.79
C LEU A 55 13.15 1.08 -7.34
N ALA A 56 12.89 0.11 -8.23
CA ALA A 56 13.93 -0.69 -8.86
C ALA A 56 14.93 0.18 -9.64
N ASN A 57 14.44 1.16 -10.41
CA ASN A 57 15.26 2.12 -11.14
C ASN A 57 16.13 3.02 -10.24
N ARG A 58 15.74 3.17 -8.96
CA ARG A 58 16.53 3.89 -7.93
C ARG A 58 17.48 2.96 -7.17
N GLY A 59 17.56 1.69 -7.54
CA GLY A 59 18.50 0.72 -6.96
C GLY A 59 17.99 -0.01 -5.72
N PHE A 60 16.69 0.05 -5.41
CA PHE A 60 16.09 -0.75 -4.33
C PHE A 60 15.88 -2.21 -4.76
N GLN A 61 15.91 -3.14 -3.80
CA GLN A 61 15.51 -4.53 -4.00
C GLN A 61 13.99 -4.63 -3.79
N VAL A 62 13.23 -4.78 -4.86
CA VAL A 62 11.77 -4.65 -4.81
C VAL A 62 11.05 -5.99 -4.89
N TYR A 63 9.94 -6.07 -4.17
CA TYR A 63 8.99 -7.18 -4.17
C TYR A 63 7.58 -6.62 -4.05
N GLY A 64 6.59 -7.27 -4.65
CA GLY A 64 5.21 -6.82 -4.61
C GLY A 64 4.21 -7.93 -4.36
N VAL A 65 3.15 -7.58 -3.68
CA VAL A 65 1.96 -8.42 -3.54
C VAL A 65 0.70 -7.65 -3.91
N ASP A 66 -0.22 -8.33 -4.55
CA ASP A 66 -1.56 -7.80 -4.83
C ASP A 66 -2.59 -8.93 -4.68
N PRO A 67 -3.77 -8.70 -4.07
CA PRO A 67 -4.79 -9.72 -3.97
C PRO A 67 -5.40 -10.10 -5.33
N SER A 68 -5.29 -9.25 -6.34
CA SER A 68 -5.73 -9.53 -7.71
C SER A 68 -4.67 -10.29 -8.49
N ALA A 69 -4.92 -11.55 -8.80
CA ALA A 69 -4.07 -12.33 -9.70
C ALA A 69 -3.98 -11.70 -11.11
N VAL A 70 -5.02 -10.97 -11.53
CA VAL A 70 -5.03 -10.26 -12.83
C VAL A 70 -4.05 -9.08 -12.80
N PHE A 71 -4.04 -8.29 -11.72
CA PHE A 71 -3.03 -7.23 -11.57
C PHE A 71 -1.61 -7.79 -11.56
N ILE A 72 -1.35 -8.91 -10.87
CA ILE A 72 -0.01 -9.55 -10.91
C ILE A 72 0.39 -9.91 -12.34
N GLN A 73 -0.52 -10.48 -13.14
CA GLN A 73 -0.24 -10.81 -14.54
C GLN A 73 0.02 -9.56 -15.39
N VAL A 74 -0.79 -8.52 -15.20
CA VAL A 74 -0.63 -7.23 -15.91
C VAL A 74 0.70 -6.60 -15.52
N ALA A 75 1.03 -6.52 -14.23
CA ALA A 75 2.29 -5.97 -13.74
C ALA A 75 3.52 -6.70 -14.31
N GLN A 76 3.51 -8.04 -14.35
CA GLN A 76 4.58 -8.83 -14.98
C GLN A 76 4.72 -8.59 -16.47
N LYS A 77 3.63 -8.28 -17.18
CA LYS A 77 3.65 -7.96 -18.61
C LYS A 77 4.15 -6.54 -18.85
N THR A 78 3.73 -5.58 -18.04
CA THR A 78 4.10 -4.16 -18.15
C THR A 78 5.55 -3.93 -17.71
N HIS A 79 5.98 -4.62 -16.65
CA HIS A 79 7.31 -4.52 -16.05
C HIS A 79 7.98 -5.90 -15.99
N PRO A 80 8.54 -6.41 -17.13
CA PRO A 80 9.16 -7.75 -17.18
C PRO A 80 10.32 -7.93 -16.19
N GLU A 81 10.99 -6.86 -15.78
CA GLU A 81 12.05 -6.82 -14.78
C GLU A 81 11.59 -7.23 -13.38
N LEU A 82 10.27 -7.15 -13.12
CA LEU A 82 9.66 -7.58 -11.84
C LEU A 82 9.33 -9.09 -11.82
N LYS A 83 9.63 -9.83 -12.89
CA LYS A 83 9.36 -11.26 -12.95
C LYS A 83 10.04 -12.00 -11.82
N GLY A 84 9.29 -12.86 -11.12
CA GLY A 84 9.77 -13.59 -9.92
C GLY A 84 9.79 -12.76 -8.63
N ARG A 85 9.39 -11.50 -8.69
CA ARG A 85 9.33 -10.58 -7.54
C ARG A 85 7.90 -10.19 -7.15
N LEU A 86 6.90 -10.74 -7.82
CA LEU A 86 5.49 -10.48 -7.58
C LEU A 86 4.77 -11.77 -7.20
N SER A 87 3.85 -11.69 -6.24
CA SER A 87 2.97 -12.81 -5.87
C SER A 87 1.56 -12.35 -5.51
N VAL A 88 0.60 -13.26 -5.62
CA VAL A 88 -0.76 -13.02 -5.13
C VAL A 88 -0.74 -13.05 -3.60
N GLY A 89 -1.31 -12.03 -2.97
CA GLY A 89 -1.38 -11.90 -1.53
C GLY A 89 -1.77 -10.48 -1.12
N GLY A 90 -2.08 -10.26 0.15
CA GLY A 90 -2.47 -8.94 0.64
C GLY A 90 -2.93 -8.95 2.09
N LEU A 91 -3.24 -7.77 2.57
CA LEU A 91 -3.76 -7.57 3.92
C LEU A 91 -5.22 -8.02 4.03
N PRO A 92 -5.65 -8.48 5.23
CA PRO A 92 -4.87 -8.58 6.46
C PRO A 92 -4.00 -9.85 6.59
N GLU A 93 -4.27 -10.92 5.80
CA GLU A 93 -3.58 -12.21 5.87
C GLU A 93 -2.32 -12.22 4.96
N LEU A 94 -1.40 -11.29 5.22
CA LEU A 94 -0.21 -11.12 4.39
C LEU A 94 0.77 -12.31 4.47
N GLY A 95 0.85 -12.99 5.61
CA GLY A 95 1.87 -13.99 5.86
C GLY A 95 3.28 -13.38 5.87
N ILE A 96 4.26 -14.15 5.40
CA ILE A 96 5.66 -13.72 5.30
C ILE A 96 6.12 -13.80 3.83
N PRO A 97 5.66 -12.88 2.96
CA PRO A 97 5.98 -12.93 1.55
C PRO A 97 7.50 -12.75 1.35
N PHE A 98 8.06 -13.49 0.40
CA PHE A 98 9.49 -13.43 0.04
C PHE A 98 10.45 -13.52 1.24
N GLY A 99 10.06 -14.25 2.30
CA GLY A 99 10.85 -14.46 3.51
C GLY A 99 10.84 -13.29 4.49
N GLY A 100 10.00 -12.27 4.28
CA GLY A 100 9.89 -11.11 5.18
C GLY A 100 11.20 -10.32 5.29
N GLN A 101 11.41 -9.70 6.45
CA GLN A 101 12.63 -8.92 6.77
C GLN A 101 12.88 -7.80 5.75
N PHE A 102 11.84 -6.97 5.54
CA PHE A 102 11.93 -5.82 4.65
C PHE A 102 12.50 -4.60 5.39
N ASP A 103 13.34 -3.83 4.69
CA ASP A 103 13.82 -2.53 5.16
C ASP A 103 12.74 -1.45 5.02
N GLY A 104 11.79 -1.66 4.09
CA GLY A 104 10.64 -0.79 3.90
C GLY A 104 9.42 -1.49 3.34
N VAL A 105 8.26 -0.90 3.62
CA VAL A 105 6.96 -1.29 3.07
C VAL A 105 6.29 -0.05 2.46
N LEU A 106 5.77 -0.20 1.25
CA LEU A 106 4.84 0.73 0.61
C LEU A 106 3.45 0.11 0.65
N CYS A 107 2.42 0.90 1.01
CA CYS A 107 1.03 0.46 1.09
C CYS A 107 0.09 1.59 0.65
N TYR A 108 0.05 1.88 -0.65
CA TYR A 108 -0.69 3.02 -1.18
C TYR A 108 -2.09 2.61 -1.64
N GLY A 109 -3.14 3.25 -1.08
CA GLY A 109 -4.52 3.01 -1.52
C GLY A 109 -5.09 1.64 -1.12
N VAL A 110 -4.66 1.06 0.02
CA VAL A 110 -5.09 -0.27 0.47
C VAL A 110 -5.96 -0.21 1.72
N PHE A 111 -5.57 0.56 2.74
CA PHE A 111 -6.24 0.53 4.04
C PHE A 111 -7.71 0.97 3.98
N MET A 112 -8.09 1.82 3.04
CA MET A 112 -9.48 2.19 2.84
C MET A 112 -10.39 1.00 2.48
N HIS A 113 -9.84 -0.11 2.00
CA HIS A 113 -10.60 -1.33 1.68
C HIS A 113 -10.66 -2.32 2.85
N LEU A 114 -10.22 -1.91 4.03
CA LEU A 114 -10.20 -2.72 5.25
C LEU A 114 -11.15 -2.11 6.28
N ASN A 115 -11.99 -2.95 6.89
CA ASN A 115 -12.73 -2.54 8.09
C ASN A 115 -11.77 -2.47 9.28
N GLN A 116 -12.27 -2.00 10.43
CA GLN A 116 -11.45 -1.77 11.62
C GLN A 116 -10.71 -3.04 12.07
N GLU A 117 -11.40 -4.19 12.14
CA GLU A 117 -10.79 -5.46 12.56
C GLU A 117 -9.67 -5.92 11.59
N ALA A 118 -9.93 -5.81 10.29
CA ALA A 118 -8.94 -6.14 9.27
C ALA A 118 -7.73 -5.19 9.30
N LEU A 119 -7.96 -3.91 9.58
CA LEU A 119 -6.88 -2.93 9.74
C LEU A 119 -5.98 -3.26 10.93
N GLU A 120 -6.54 -3.60 12.08
CA GLU A 120 -5.78 -3.99 13.28
C GLU A 120 -4.90 -5.21 13.02
N LYS A 121 -5.46 -6.26 12.38
CA LYS A 121 -4.69 -7.44 11.95
C LYS A 121 -3.60 -7.07 10.93
N SER A 122 -3.89 -6.12 10.05
CA SER A 122 -2.94 -5.65 9.04
C SER A 122 -1.71 -4.98 9.65
N VAL A 123 -1.89 -4.16 10.68
CA VAL A 123 -0.75 -3.52 11.37
C VAL A 123 0.16 -4.56 12.02
N GLN A 124 -0.40 -5.66 12.57
CA GLN A 124 0.39 -6.78 13.08
C GLN A 124 1.16 -7.50 11.96
N SER A 125 0.52 -7.71 10.80
CA SER A 125 1.16 -8.31 9.63
C SER A 125 2.31 -7.45 9.10
N LEU A 126 2.13 -6.13 9.06
CA LEU A 126 3.17 -5.17 8.67
C LEU A 126 4.38 -5.24 9.61
N ARG A 127 4.13 -5.26 10.92
CA ARG A 127 5.17 -5.41 11.93
C ARG A 127 5.96 -6.70 11.77
N ALA A 128 5.29 -7.81 11.46
CA ALA A 128 5.93 -9.11 11.25
C ALA A 128 6.81 -9.17 9.99
N CYS A 129 6.48 -8.38 8.95
CA CYS A 129 7.23 -8.31 7.71
C CYS A 129 8.46 -7.40 7.77
N LEU A 130 8.42 -6.35 8.58
CA LEU A 130 9.48 -5.36 8.69
C LEU A 130 10.62 -5.83 9.59
N LYS A 131 11.83 -5.39 9.28
CA LYS A 131 12.93 -5.40 10.22
C LYS A 131 12.71 -4.39 11.35
N SER A 132 13.44 -4.54 12.43
CA SER A 132 13.63 -3.45 13.40
C SER A 132 14.19 -2.21 12.67
N GLN A 133 13.65 -1.03 12.96
CA GLN A 133 13.90 0.22 12.25
C GLN A 133 13.47 0.23 10.78
N GLY A 134 12.74 -0.77 10.33
CA GLY A 134 12.12 -0.79 9.01
C GLY A 134 11.04 0.27 8.90
N ARG A 135 10.84 0.82 7.71
CA ARG A 135 9.98 1.97 7.49
C ARG A 135 8.77 1.63 6.63
N LEU A 136 7.68 2.30 6.91
CA LEU A 136 6.41 2.17 6.20
C LEU A 136 6.05 3.52 5.59
N ILE A 137 5.59 3.50 4.33
CA ILE A 137 4.81 4.59 3.74
C ILE A 137 3.43 4.02 3.42
N PHE A 138 2.36 4.69 3.85
CA PHE A 138 1.03 4.40 3.35
C PHE A 138 0.29 5.68 2.96
N ALA A 139 -0.76 5.53 2.15
CA ALA A 139 -1.67 6.61 1.85
C ALA A 139 -3.12 6.12 1.80
N ILE A 140 -4.02 6.98 2.28
CA ILE A 140 -5.47 6.79 2.30
C ILE A 140 -6.18 8.07 1.84
N PRO A 141 -7.39 7.97 1.27
CA PRO A 141 -8.21 9.14 1.02
C PRO A 141 -8.76 9.70 2.33
N THR A 142 -8.73 11.03 2.48
CA THR A 142 -9.36 11.74 3.61
C THR A 142 -10.85 11.94 3.42
N GLN A 143 -11.28 11.96 2.15
CA GLN A 143 -12.67 12.05 1.75
C GLN A 143 -12.88 11.26 0.45
N LYS A 144 -14.09 10.74 0.26
CA LYS A 144 -14.54 10.12 -0.99
C LYS A 144 -16.04 10.34 -1.12
N PRO A 145 -16.48 11.12 -2.11
CA PRO A 145 -17.90 11.26 -2.44
C PRO A 145 -18.50 9.93 -2.93
N GLY A 146 -19.82 9.79 -2.81
CA GLY A 146 -20.56 8.66 -3.38
C GLY A 146 -20.41 7.34 -2.60
N ILE A 147 -20.00 7.38 -1.32
CA ILE A 147 -20.00 6.20 -0.44
C ILE A 147 -21.39 6.10 0.22
N ASP A 148 -22.01 4.93 0.11
CA ASP A 148 -23.31 4.62 0.73
C ASP A 148 -23.20 4.29 2.24
N ALA A 149 -24.35 4.01 2.86
CA ALA A 149 -24.43 3.65 4.28
C ALA A 149 -23.76 2.29 4.63
N GLN A 150 -23.48 1.46 3.64
CA GLN A 150 -22.75 0.20 3.76
C GLN A 150 -21.25 0.33 3.42
N HIS A 151 -20.76 1.57 3.36
CA HIS A 151 -19.38 1.90 2.98
C HIS A 151 -19.01 1.42 1.57
N ARG A 152 -19.97 1.48 0.59
CA ARG A 152 -19.73 1.12 -0.80
C ARG A 152 -19.78 2.33 -1.70
N ASP A 153 -18.89 2.37 -2.69
CA ASP A 153 -19.01 3.32 -3.81
C ASP A 153 -19.92 2.74 -4.92
N GLU A 154 -20.12 3.51 -5.99
CA GLU A 154 -21.01 3.15 -7.09
C GLU A 154 -20.62 1.86 -7.81
N GLU A 155 -19.34 1.49 -7.77
CA GLU A 155 -18.82 0.22 -8.30
C GLU A 155 -18.87 -0.94 -7.29
N GLY A 156 -19.43 -0.71 -6.11
CA GLY A 156 -19.57 -1.71 -5.06
C GLY A 156 -18.29 -1.98 -4.26
N ARG A 157 -17.22 -1.19 -4.45
CA ARG A 157 -15.99 -1.32 -3.66
C ARG A 157 -16.22 -0.83 -2.25
N PHE A 158 -15.67 -1.54 -1.28
CA PHE A 158 -15.70 -1.12 0.12
C PHE A 158 -14.70 0.02 0.37
N PHE A 159 -15.18 1.08 1.05
CA PHE A 159 -14.37 2.23 1.46
C PHE A 159 -14.65 2.62 2.91
N GLN A 160 -13.71 2.35 3.79
CA GLN A 160 -13.68 2.85 5.16
C GLN A 160 -12.81 4.11 5.22
N LEU A 161 -13.41 5.25 5.53
CA LEU A 161 -12.65 6.47 5.83
C LEU A 161 -12.16 6.40 7.26
N HIS A 162 -10.90 6.05 7.43
CA HIS A 162 -10.25 5.97 8.74
C HIS A 162 -9.85 7.36 9.22
N ARG A 163 -10.16 7.68 10.48
CA ARG A 163 -9.73 8.94 11.08
C ARG A 163 -8.23 8.91 11.33
N THR A 164 -7.54 9.98 10.95
CA THR A 164 -6.07 10.10 11.10
C THR A 164 -5.58 9.80 12.51
N GLN A 165 -6.27 10.32 13.52
CA GLN A 165 -5.92 10.12 14.93
C GLN A 165 -6.02 8.65 15.37
N ASP A 166 -7.05 7.93 14.89
CA ASP A 166 -7.25 6.52 15.21
C ASP A 166 -6.16 5.66 14.57
N LEU A 167 -5.79 5.97 13.30
CA LEU A 167 -4.65 5.34 12.63
C LEU A 167 -3.35 5.58 13.39
N GLN A 168 -3.03 6.83 13.73
CA GLN A 168 -1.82 7.14 14.47
C GLN A 168 -1.76 6.40 15.81
N SER A 169 -2.87 6.40 16.56
CA SER A 169 -2.96 5.66 17.83
C SER A 169 -2.71 4.16 17.64
N LEU A 170 -3.31 3.56 16.60
CA LEU A 170 -3.15 2.15 16.30
C LEU A 170 -1.69 1.82 15.95
N PHE A 171 -1.04 2.62 15.11
CA PHE A 171 0.37 2.40 14.75
C PHE A 171 1.30 2.57 15.95
N VAL A 172 1.11 3.61 16.76
CA VAL A 172 1.92 3.85 17.97
C VAL A 172 1.78 2.71 18.98
N LEU A 173 0.56 2.23 19.22
CA LEU A 173 0.30 1.07 20.11
C LEU A 173 0.97 -0.22 19.62
N ASN A 174 1.25 -0.32 18.32
CA ASN A 174 1.94 -1.46 17.72
C ASN A 174 3.46 -1.22 17.52
N GLY A 175 4.04 -0.22 18.16
CA GLY A 175 5.48 0.03 18.20
C GLY A 175 6.02 0.82 17.01
N PHE A 176 5.17 1.51 16.26
CA PHE A 176 5.59 2.42 15.21
C PHE A 176 5.70 3.86 15.72
N GLU A 177 6.65 4.61 15.20
CA GLU A 177 6.78 6.05 15.39
C GLU A 177 6.48 6.78 14.09
N LEU A 178 5.62 7.79 14.13
CA LEU A 178 5.35 8.67 13.00
C LEU A 178 6.60 9.50 12.68
N LEU A 179 7.06 9.46 11.44
CA LEU A 179 8.18 10.27 10.95
C LEU A 179 7.68 11.55 10.26
N GLU A 180 6.82 11.37 9.25
CA GLU A 180 6.30 12.48 8.44
C GLU A 180 4.84 12.23 8.06
N GLN A 181 4.13 13.34 7.78
CA GLN A 181 2.79 13.34 7.24
C GLN A 181 2.67 14.43 6.17
N TRP A 182 2.00 14.10 5.06
CA TRP A 182 1.72 15.06 3.98
C TRP A 182 0.36 14.78 3.33
N THR A 183 -0.18 15.78 2.64
CA THR A 183 -1.40 15.66 1.87
C THR A 183 -1.13 15.92 0.40
N ASN A 184 -1.87 15.24 -0.47
CA ASN A 184 -1.79 15.39 -1.92
C ASN A 184 -3.19 15.34 -2.54
N GLN A 185 -3.39 16.09 -3.60
CA GLN A 185 -4.57 15.95 -4.45
C GLN A 185 -4.42 14.73 -5.36
N ASP A 186 -5.53 14.03 -5.61
CA ASP A 186 -5.53 12.95 -6.59
C ASP A 186 -5.15 13.49 -7.98
N LYS A 187 -4.27 12.76 -8.66
CA LYS A 187 -3.84 13.08 -10.03
C LYS A 187 -4.34 12.08 -11.06
N ILE A 188 -5.05 11.04 -10.61
CA ILE A 188 -5.55 9.97 -11.47
C ILE A 188 -6.81 10.41 -12.19
N ASP A 189 -7.68 11.13 -11.49
CA ASP A 189 -8.87 11.75 -12.07
C ASP A 189 -9.14 13.08 -11.34
N ASP A 190 -10.00 13.89 -11.92
CA ASP A 190 -10.42 15.18 -11.35
C ASP A 190 -11.48 14.97 -10.23
N SER A 191 -11.41 13.84 -9.52
CA SER A 191 -12.37 13.44 -8.48
C SER A 191 -12.36 14.34 -7.25
N GLY A 192 -11.33 15.21 -7.12
CA GLY A 192 -11.15 16.06 -5.96
C GLY A 192 -10.80 15.31 -4.68
N ILE A 193 -10.42 14.03 -4.79
CA ILE A 193 -10.01 13.22 -3.64
C ILE A 193 -8.69 13.77 -3.10
N GLU A 194 -8.68 14.10 -1.82
CA GLU A 194 -7.46 14.42 -1.09
C GLU A 194 -6.92 13.16 -0.42
N TRP A 195 -5.63 12.93 -0.59
CA TRP A 195 -4.90 11.82 0.00
C TRP A 195 -4.04 12.27 1.16
N LEU A 196 -4.20 11.61 2.29
CA LEU A 196 -3.28 11.68 3.42
C LEU A 196 -2.26 10.56 3.28
N ALA A 197 -0.98 10.92 3.26
CA ALA A 197 0.10 9.97 3.34
C ALA A 197 0.88 10.16 4.63
N GLN A 198 1.36 9.05 5.19
CA GLN A 198 2.16 9.03 6.42
C GLN A 198 3.32 8.06 6.26
N SER A 199 4.47 8.41 6.84
CA SER A 199 5.60 7.49 7.00
C SER A 199 5.87 7.20 8.47
N TYR A 200 6.22 5.95 8.75
CA TYR A 200 6.49 5.43 10.09
C TYR A 200 7.79 4.64 10.12
N GLU A 201 8.39 4.55 11.28
CA GLU A 201 9.49 3.64 11.60
C GLU A 201 9.06 2.65 12.66
N LEU A 202 9.31 1.37 12.46
CA LEU A 202 9.12 0.34 13.48
C LEU A 202 10.25 0.43 14.51
N LYS A 203 9.92 0.78 15.74
CA LYS A 203 10.91 0.85 16.82
C LYS A 203 11.53 -0.51 17.10
N SER A 204 12.80 -0.49 17.44
CA SER A 204 13.43 -1.65 18.05
C SER A 204 12.65 -2.04 19.30
N SER A 205 12.25 -3.30 19.44
CA SER A 205 11.87 -3.79 20.75
C SER A 205 13.06 -3.52 21.67
N LEU A 206 12.84 -2.75 22.74
CA LEU A 206 13.80 -2.74 23.83
C LEU A 206 13.93 -4.20 24.25
N ALA A 207 15.11 -4.79 24.02
CA ALA A 207 15.42 -6.09 24.58
C ALA A 207 15.34 -5.91 26.10
N ASP A 208 14.40 -6.63 26.71
CA ASP A 208 14.32 -6.77 28.17
C ASP A 208 15.61 -7.42 28.72
#